data_f068168717b428bb71a068f59fa7bae2
#
_entry.id   f068168717b428bb71a068f59fa7bae2
#
_cell.length_a   1.000
_cell.length_b   1.000
_cell.length_c   1.000
_cell.angle_alpha   90.00
_cell.angle_beta   90.00
_cell.angle_gamma   90.00
#
_symmetry.space_group_name_H-M   'P 1'
#
loop_
_entity.id
_entity.type
_entity.pdbx_description
1 polymer ?
#
loop_
_entity_poly.entity_id
_entity_poly.type
_entity_poly.pdbx_seq_one_letter_code
_entity_poly.pdbx_strand_id
1 'polypeptide(L)'
;MKTKGVRLYDAMDLRLEEFELPEIKENEVLMKVVTDSICASTYKAVKQGTNHKRVPPDIAEKPIIIGHELCGEILAVGDALKNEWKVGQKAVIQPALKLESGYDPGYSYQYVGGNTIYAVVPSIVMERGCLIPFEADCYFKGSLVESVGCVLRGYKGFYHTDYTNYKRTDGAKVGGKIAILGGAGPMGIGAVDLAIGYAGVSQVVVTDLSQDRLDYAAAKSSVENAAKHGVELIYLNTSGIEDVAGKLREISKGGFDDVFVMVPVPALFTLAEEICCEDGCVNFFAGPPIHDMQGSLNLYRVHYDGIHVVGTAGSIPEDTVETIPLIEDGKINPGAIVSHILGLDAYPDAILAMEKPNGCKK
;
A
#
# COMPACT_ATOMS: atom_id res chain seq x y z
N MET A 1 32.78 -0.09 1.85
CA MET A 1 32.12 -0.82 2.96
C MET A 1 31.35 -2.00 2.38
N LYS A 2 31.42 -3.22 2.98
CA LYS A 2 30.64 -4.39 2.50
C LYS A 2 29.22 -4.38 3.07
N THR A 3 28.28 -4.81 2.25
CA THR A 3 26.91 -5.11 2.63
C THR A 3 26.48 -6.48 2.09
N LYS A 4 25.45 -7.07 2.66
CA LYS A 4 24.78 -8.27 2.14
C LYS A 4 23.35 -7.88 1.74
N GLY A 5 22.93 -8.26 0.55
CA GLY A 5 21.60 -7.93 0.05
C GLY A 5 21.11 -8.83 -1.07
N VAL A 6 19.84 -8.77 -1.36
CA VAL A 6 19.19 -9.47 -2.46
C VAL A 6 19.16 -8.55 -3.68
N ARG A 7 19.79 -9.00 -4.74
CA ARG A 7 19.92 -8.25 -6.00
C ARG A 7 19.23 -8.97 -7.16
N LEU A 8 18.59 -8.20 -8.00
CA LEU A 8 17.95 -8.67 -9.24
C LEU A 8 18.90 -8.50 -10.42
N TYR A 9 19.17 -9.60 -11.13
CA TYR A 9 20.05 -9.67 -12.29
C TYR A 9 19.30 -9.84 -13.61
N ASP A 10 18.15 -10.51 -13.56
CA ASP A 10 17.22 -10.72 -14.68
C ASP A 10 15.84 -11.13 -14.12
N ALA A 11 14.87 -11.32 -15.00
CA ALA A 11 13.57 -11.86 -14.62
C ALA A 11 13.71 -13.16 -13.82
N MET A 12 13.19 -13.19 -12.60
CA MET A 12 13.27 -14.31 -11.66
C MET A 12 14.69 -14.70 -11.19
N ASP A 13 15.73 -13.95 -11.54
CA ASP A 13 17.12 -14.18 -11.08
C ASP A 13 17.44 -13.26 -9.90
N LEU A 14 17.14 -13.75 -8.71
CA LEU A 14 17.42 -13.10 -7.43
C LEU A 14 18.61 -13.78 -6.77
N ARG A 15 19.60 -12.98 -6.37
CA ARG A 15 20.80 -13.50 -5.70
C ARG A 15 21.02 -12.77 -4.37
N LEU A 16 21.15 -13.55 -3.30
CA LEU A 16 21.62 -13.06 -2.01
C LEU A 16 23.14 -13.12 -1.99
N GLU A 17 23.78 -11.95 -1.94
CA GLU A 17 25.22 -11.87 -2.05
C GLU A 17 25.83 -10.73 -1.21
N GLU A 18 27.13 -10.79 -0.98
CA GLU A 18 27.92 -9.69 -0.42
C GLU A 18 28.53 -8.86 -1.55
N PHE A 19 28.46 -7.54 -1.43
CA PHE A 19 29.04 -6.60 -2.38
C PHE A 19 29.53 -5.32 -1.71
N GLU A 20 30.37 -4.57 -2.39
CA GLU A 20 30.89 -3.30 -1.89
C GLU A 20 29.90 -2.16 -2.16
N LEU A 21 29.64 -1.35 -1.13
CA LEU A 21 28.98 -0.07 -1.26
C LEU A 21 30.01 1.04 -1.56
N PRO A 22 29.67 2.01 -2.39
CA PRO A 22 30.51 3.21 -2.57
C PRO A 22 30.56 4.01 -1.26
N GLU A 23 31.55 4.91 -1.16
CA GLU A 23 31.53 5.95 -0.15
C GLU A 23 30.41 6.94 -0.44
N ILE A 24 29.74 7.44 0.63
CA ILE A 24 28.70 8.45 0.46
C ILE A 24 29.31 9.78 0.02
N LYS A 25 28.58 10.48 -0.85
CA LYS A 25 28.90 11.85 -1.24
C LYS A 25 28.39 12.86 -0.21
N GLU A 26 28.75 14.13 -0.39
CA GLU A 26 28.34 15.21 0.51
C GLU A 26 26.80 15.37 0.68
N ASN A 27 26.03 14.94 -0.33
CA ASN A 27 24.57 15.02 -0.39
C ASN A 27 23.88 13.64 -0.35
N GLU A 28 24.56 12.63 0.22
CA GLU A 28 24.03 11.27 0.37
C GLU A 28 24.01 10.83 1.84
N VAL A 29 23.25 9.79 2.14
CA VAL A 29 23.12 9.22 3.47
C VAL A 29 23.43 7.73 3.43
N LEU A 30 24.21 7.24 4.40
CA LEU A 30 24.35 5.81 4.66
C LEU A 30 23.27 5.37 5.66
N MET A 31 22.46 4.41 5.29
CA MET A 31 21.38 3.85 6.11
C MET A 31 21.65 2.39 6.43
N LYS A 32 21.46 1.99 7.68
CA LYS A 32 21.27 0.58 8.06
C LYS A 32 19.79 0.26 7.88
N VAL A 33 19.46 -0.60 6.93
CA VAL A 33 18.10 -1.10 6.77
C VAL A 33 17.84 -2.14 7.87
N VAL A 34 16.78 -1.93 8.63
CA VAL A 34 16.42 -2.81 9.76
C VAL A 34 15.23 -3.71 9.38
N THR A 35 14.27 -3.16 8.66
CA THR A 35 13.09 -3.87 8.19
C THR A 35 12.71 -3.43 6.78
N ASP A 36 12.19 -4.38 6.00
CA ASP A 36 11.50 -4.15 4.73
C ASP A 36 10.26 -5.05 4.70
N SER A 37 9.24 -4.70 3.95
CA SER A 37 8.09 -5.57 3.81
C SER A 37 7.89 -6.05 2.37
N ILE A 38 7.41 -7.30 2.22
CA ILE A 38 7.17 -7.90 0.91
C ILE A 38 5.94 -7.26 0.26
N CYS A 39 6.08 -6.88 -1.02
CA CYS A 39 5.01 -6.28 -1.80
C CYS A 39 4.79 -6.99 -3.13
N ALA A 40 3.55 -7.14 -3.53
CA ALA A 40 3.19 -7.70 -4.83
C ALA A 40 3.75 -6.90 -6.02
N SER A 41 3.96 -5.59 -5.85
CA SER A 41 4.57 -4.75 -6.89
C SER A 41 6.06 -5.06 -7.07
N THR A 42 6.79 -5.39 -6.00
CA THR A 42 8.16 -5.92 -6.09
C THR A 42 8.18 -7.27 -6.80
N TYR A 43 7.23 -8.17 -6.47
CA TYR A 43 7.12 -9.44 -7.18
C TYR A 43 6.89 -9.25 -8.69
N LYS A 44 6.04 -8.27 -9.08
CA LYS A 44 5.86 -7.94 -10.51
C LYS A 44 7.18 -7.51 -11.17
N ALA A 45 7.98 -6.68 -10.51
CA ALA A 45 9.27 -6.26 -11.02
C ALA A 45 10.25 -7.44 -11.16
N VAL A 46 10.30 -8.33 -10.16
CA VAL A 46 11.09 -9.55 -10.20
C VAL A 46 10.66 -10.47 -11.35
N LYS A 47 9.37 -10.66 -11.55
CA LYS A 47 8.82 -11.52 -12.61
C LYS A 47 9.06 -10.98 -14.01
N GLN A 48 9.02 -9.67 -14.19
CA GLN A 48 9.16 -9.02 -15.49
C GLN A 48 10.60 -8.66 -15.86
N GLY A 49 11.50 -8.56 -14.87
CA GLY A 49 12.88 -8.11 -15.09
C GLY A 49 12.91 -6.79 -15.85
N THR A 50 13.75 -6.69 -16.88
CA THR A 50 13.90 -5.49 -17.71
C THR A 50 12.65 -5.07 -18.51
N ASN A 51 11.62 -5.93 -18.58
CA ASN A 51 10.32 -5.56 -19.17
C ASN A 51 9.46 -4.72 -18.21
N HIS A 52 9.81 -4.63 -16.93
CA HIS A 52 9.12 -3.79 -15.98
C HIS A 52 9.58 -2.33 -16.11
N LYS A 53 8.63 -1.39 -16.20
CA LYS A 53 8.90 0.05 -16.47
C LYS A 53 9.86 0.74 -15.51
N ARG A 54 10.05 0.20 -14.29
CA ARG A 54 10.94 0.75 -13.27
C ARG A 54 12.30 0.06 -13.24
N VAL A 55 12.47 -1.06 -13.91
CA VAL A 55 13.71 -1.83 -13.90
C VAL A 55 14.62 -1.36 -15.04
N PRO A 56 15.86 -0.95 -14.74
CA PRO A 56 16.82 -0.54 -15.75
C PRO A 56 17.15 -1.69 -16.72
N PRO A 57 17.50 -1.38 -17.99
CA PRO A 57 17.78 -2.40 -18.98
C PRO A 57 19.14 -3.12 -18.78
N ASP A 58 20.01 -2.57 -17.95
CA ASP A 58 21.39 -3.03 -17.74
C ASP A 58 21.61 -3.75 -16.39
N ILE A 59 20.54 -4.33 -15.80
CA ILE A 59 20.61 -4.99 -14.49
C ILE A 59 21.49 -6.25 -14.47
N ALA A 60 21.75 -6.88 -15.60
CA ALA A 60 22.68 -8.00 -15.69
C ALA A 60 24.12 -7.57 -15.32
N GLU A 61 24.50 -6.34 -15.67
CA GLU A 61 25.83 -5.76 -15.42
C GLU A 61 25.83 -4.90 -14.15
N LYS A 62 24.68 -4.24 -13.86
CA LYS A 62 24.47 -3.34 -12.73
C LYS A 62 23.25 -3.78 -11.93
N PRO A 63 23.32 -4.92 -11.22
CA PRO A 63 22.18 -5.48 -10.51
C PRO A 63 21.67 -4.53 -9.43
N ILE A 64 20.37 -4.49 -9.28
CA ILE A 64 19.65 -3.57 -8.40
C ILE A 64 19.24 -4.25 -7.11
N ILE A 65 19.19 -3.49 -5.99
CA ILE A 65 18.59 -3.96 -4.74
C ILE A 65 17.07 -3.78 -4.86
N ILE A 66 16.32 -4.84 -4.55
CA ILE A 66 14.86 -4.82 -4.54
C ILE A 66 14.31 -4.58 -3.13
N GLY A 67 12.99 -4.30 -3.03
CA GLY A 67 12.31 -3.96 -1.78
C GLY A 67 12.22 -2.45 -1.59
N HIS A 68 11.01 -1.95 -1.46
CA HIS A 68 10.74 -0.49 -1.48
C HIS A 68 9.94 -0.01 -0.27
N GLU A 69 9.67 -0.89 0.67
CA GLU A 69 8.89 -0.62 1.89
C GLU A 69 9.82 -0.72 3.12
N LEU A 70 10.83 0.14 3.18
CA LEU A 70 11.93 -0.01 4.13
C LEU A 70 11.90 1.03 5.26
N CYS A 71 12.37 0.58 6.41
CA CYS A 71 12.69 1.43 7.55
C CYS A 71 14.08 1.08 8.09
N GLY A 72 14.83 2.10 8.48
CA GLY A 72 16.17 1.91 8.97
C GLY A 72 16.67 3.06 9.83
N GLU A 73 17.96 3.00 10.15
CA GLU A 73 18.69 3.96 10.96
C GLU A 73 19.81 4.60 10.14
N ILE A 74 19.95 5.91 10.24
CA ILE A 74 21.01 6.67 9.58
C ILE A 74 22.34 6.41 10.31
N LEU A 75 23.34 5.91 9.58
CA LEU A 75 24.68 5.62 10.10
C LEU A 75 25.70 6.70 9.78
N ALA A 76 25.56 7.36 8.63
CA ALA A 76 26.40 8.48 8.24
C ALA A 76 25.63 9.46 7.36
N VAL A 77 26.01 10.72 7.44
CA VAL A 77 25.37 11.84 6.73
C VAL A 77 26.46 12.63 5.99
N GLY A 78 26.26 12.86 4.72
CA GLY A 78 27.12 13.72 3.93
C GLY A 78 27.13 15.16 4.43
N ASP A 79 28.23 15.87 4.23
CA ASP A 79 28.45 17.18 4.86
C ASP A 79 27.37 18.21 4.54
N ALA A 80 26.80 18.18 3.36
CA ALA A 80 25.74 19.08 2.93
C ALA A 80 24.40 18.86 3.66
N LEU A 81 24.18 17.68 4.24
CA LEU A 81 22.91 17.28 4.88
C LEU A 81 22.94 17.30 6.42
N LYS A 82 24.06 17.65 7.05
CA LYS A 82 24.25 17.60 8.52
C LYS A 82 23.31 18.50 9.31
N ASN A 83 22.73 19.52 8.67
CA ASN A 83 21.75 20.40 9.32
C ASN A 83 20.33 19.79 9.28
N GLU A 84 20.07 18.82 8.41
CA GLU A 84 18.74 18.22 8.22
C GLU A 84 18.65 16.82 8.84
N TRP A 85 19.73 16.05 8.78
CA TRP A 85 19.77 14.65 9.21
C TRP A 85 20.85 14.40 10.26
N LYS A 86 20.60 13.43 11.15
CA LYS A 86 21.51 13.03 12.22
C LYS A 86 21.74 11.53 12.22
N VAL A 87 22.96 11.13 12.57
CA VAL A 87 23.31 9.73 12.87
C VAL A 87 22.45 9.22 14.04
N GLY A 88 21.94 8.00 13.91
CA GLY A 88 21.02 7.37 14.86
C GLY A 88 19.54 7.69 14.62
N GLN A 89 19.22 8.62 13.74
CA GLN A 89 17.83 8.94 13.39
C GLN A 89 17.20 7.81 12.60
N LYS A 90 15.98 7.40 12.97
CA LYS A 90 15.20 6.45 12.19
C LYS A 90 14.53 7.18 11.01
N ALA A 91 14.45 6.49 9.88
CA ALA A 91 13.79 7.02 8.70
C ALA A 91 13.14 5.91 7.87
N VAL A 92 12.12 6.30 7.12
CA VAL A 92 11.48 5.50 6.07
C VAL A 92 11.75 6.14 4.71
N ILE A 93 11.69 5.35 3.65
CA ILE A 93 11.77 5.87 2.29
C ILE A 93 10.40 5.72 1.62
N GLN A 94 9.85 6.84 1.15
CA GLN A 94 8.72 6.84 0.21
C GLN A 94 9.31 6.63 -1.20
N PRO A 95 9.01 5.53 -1.90
CA PRO A 95 9.74 5.18 -3.13
C PRO A 95 9.39 6.07 -4.32
N ALA A 96 8.22 6.69 -4.37
CA ALA A 96 7.69 7.36 -5.54
C ALA A 96 8.37 8.71 -5.82
N LEU A 97 9.57 8.69 -6.43
CA LEU A 97 10.34 9.89 -6.80
C LEU A 97 9.68 10.73 -7.89
N LYS A 98 8.77 10.16 -8.67
CA LYS A 98 8.07 10.82 -9.80
C LYS A 98 9.03 11.44 -10.82
N LEU A 99 10.09 10.70 -11.16
CA LEU A 99 11.05 11.05 -12.21
C LEU A 99 10.50 10.68 -13.59
N GLU A 100 10.93 11.37 -14.63
CA GLU A 100 10.58 11.03 -16.02
C GLU A 100 11.07 9.62 -16.42
N SER A 101 12.20 9.16 -15.86
CA SER A 101 12.69 7.79 -16.01
C SER A 101 11.76 6.75 -15.43
N GLY A 102 10.88 7.11 -14.49
CA GLY A 102 10.08 6.20 -13.69
C GLY A 102 10.89 5.40 -12.66
N TYR A 103 12.14 5.76 -12.40
CA TYR A 103 13.04 5.05 -11.50
C TYR A 103 12.75 5.40 -10.04
N ASP A 104 12.68 4.35 -9.21
CA ASP A 104 12.34 4.45 -7.79
C ASP A 104 13.28 3.56 -6.94
N PRO A 105 13.59 3.94 -5.67
CA PRO A 105 14.30 3.08 -4.71
C PRO A 105 13.62 1.71 -4.56
N GLY A 106 14.43 0.66 -4.50
CA GLY A 106 13.94 -0.72 -4.41
C GLY A 106 13.41 -1.32 -5.70
N TYR A 107 13.60 -0.60 -6.84
CA TYR A 107 13.27 -1.06 -8.19
C TYR A 107 14.35 -0.78 -9.23
N SER A 108 15.19 0.24 -9.00
CA SER A 108 16.01 0.80 -10.08
C SER A 108 17.46 1.08 -9.70
N TYR A 109 17.79 1.02 -8.41
CA TYR A 109 19.09 1.48 -7.93
C TYR A 109 19.96 0.33 -7.44
N GLN A 110 21.26 0.43 -7.69
CA GLN A 110 22.26 -0.59 -7.31
C GLN A 110 22.52 -0.64 -5.80
N TYR A 111 22.35 0.51 -5.09
CA TYR A 111 22.82 0.69 -3.72
C TYR A 111 21.74 1.14 -2.75
N VAL A 112 20.49 1.26 -3.17
CA VAL A 112 19.33 1.54 -2.30
C VAL A 112 18.13 0.67 -2.62
N GLY A 113 17.61 0.05 -1.58
CA GLY A 113 16.46 -0.83 -1.55
C GLY A 113 16.33 -1.47 -0.18
N GLY A 114 15.21 -2.13 0.10
CA GLY A 114 14.89 -2.65 1.42
C GLY A 114 15.57 -3.98 1.75
N ASN A 115 15.89 -4.78 0.73
CA ASN A 115 16.46 -6.10 0.94
C ASN A 115 17.99 -6.09 0.99
N THR A 116 18.53 -5.31 1.89
CA THR A 116 19.98 -5.21 2.17
C THR A 116 20.21 -4.83 3.63
N ILE A 117 21.43 -5.09 4.15
CA ILE A 117 21.80 -4.66 5.50
C ILE A 117 22.12 -3.15 5.52
N TYR A 118 22.85 -2.67 4.53
CA TYR A 118 23.21 -1.27 4.41
C TYR A 118 22.88 -0.75 3.00
N ALA A 119 22.44 0.49 2.93
CA ALA A 119 22.09 1.18 1.69
C ALA A 119 22.71 2.56 1.63
N VAL A 120 23.14 2.98 0.45
CA VAL A 120 23.50 4.38 0.17
C VAL A 120 22.29 5.06 -0.44
N VAL A 121 21.69 5.97 0.31
CA VAL A 121 20.51 6.73 -0.14
C VAL A 121 20.97 7.90 -0.99
N PRO A 122 20.66 7.95 -2.28
CA PRO A 122 21.12 8.98 -3.18
C PRO A 122 20.40 10.31 -2.94
N SER A 123 21.06 11.43 -3.29
CA SER A 123 20.56 12.79 -3.08
C SER A 123 19.14 13.02 -3.57
N ILE A 124 18.79 12.42 -4.70
CA ILE A 124 17.44 12.57 -5.30
C ILE A 124 16.29 12.16 -4.34
N VAL A 125 16.54 11.24 -3.42
CA VAL A 125 15.54 10.83 -2.42
C VAL A 125 15.27 11.97 -1.44
N MET A 126 16.30 12.68 -0.99
CA MET A 126 16.16 13.86 -0.13
C MET A 126 15.58 15.05 -0.90
N GLU A 127 16.09 15.31 -2.11
CA GLU A 127 15.59 16.39 -2.99
C GLU A 127 14.09 16.28 -3.29
N ARG A 128 13.55 15.05 -3.31
CA ARG A 128 12.13 14.77 -3.50
C ARG A 128 11.34 14.67 -2.18
N GLY A 129 11.98 14.93 -1.02
CA GLY A 129 11.34 14.79 0.29
C GLY A 129 10.91 13.35 0.61
N CYS A 130 11.57 12.37 0.00
CA CYS A 130 11.20 10.96 0.08
C CYS A 130 11.94 10.20 1.20
N LEU A 131 12.96 10.77 1.84
CA LEU A 131 13.51 10.28 3.10
C LEU A 131 12.77 11.01 4.22
N ILE A 132 12.04 10.27 5.07
CA ILE A 132 11.10 10.85 6.02
C ILE A 132 11.41 10.32 7.42
N PRO A 133 11.53 11.20 8.44
CA PRO A 133 11.76 10.80 9.83
C PRO A 133 10.65 9.88 10.35
N PHE A 134 11.04 8.93 11.22
CA PHE A 134 10.11 7.99 11.85
C PHE A 134 10.55 7.74 13.30
N GLU A 135 9.65 7.93 14.26
CA GLU A 135 10.00 7.92 15.69
C GLU A 135 9.31 6.81 16.50
N ALA A 136 8.41 6.02 15.90
CA ALA A 136 7.76 4.92 16.61
C ALA A 136 8.76 3.96 17.30
N ASP A 137 8.28 3.24 18.29
CA ASP A 137 9.04 2.36 19.16
C ASP A 137 9.80 1.24 18.44
N CYS A 138 9.32 0.81 17.27
CA CYS A 138 9.89 -0.31 16.52
C CYS A 138 9.94 -0.07 15.02
N TYR A 139 10.98 -0.59 14.38
CA TYR A 139 11.25 -0.41 12.95
C TYR A 139 10.24 -1.09 12.05
N PHE A 140 9.64 -2.22 12.47
CA PHE A 140 8.72 -2.95 11.59
C PHE A 140 7.48 -2.13 11.22
N LYS A 141 7.02 -1.25 12.13
CA LYS A 141 5.93 -0.33 11.83
C LYS A 141 6.31 0.63 10.70
N GLY A 142 7.58 1.08 10.68
CA GLY A 142 8.10 1.95 9.64
C GLY A 142 8.11 1.32 8.26
N SER A 143 8.42 0.03 8.14
CA SER A 143 8.36 -0.68 6.85
C SER A 143 6.94 -0.91 6.33
N LEU A 144 5.92 -0.58 7.10
CA LEU A 144 4.52 -0.69 6.71
C LEU A 144 3.88 0.68 6.38
N VAL A 145 4.61 1.77 6.64
CA VAL A 145 4.11 3.14 6.39
C VAL A 145 3.76 3.34 4.91
N GLU A 146 4.58 2.83 4.00
CA GLU A 146 4.33 2.95 2.55
C GLU A 146 3.02 2.27 2.17
N SER A 147 2.81 1.04 2.60
CA SER A 147 1.61 0.27 2.29
C SER A 147 0.35 0.90 2.87
N VAL A 148 0.40 1.34 4.13
CA VAL A 148 -0.72 2.04 4.77
C VAL A 148 -0.96 3.39 4.10
N GLY A 149 0.10 4.12 3.73
CA GLY A 149 0.02 5.36 2.97
C GLY A 149 -0.68 5.20 1.62
N CYS A 150 -0.48 4.06 0.93
CA CYS A 150 -1.24 3.74 -0.28
C CYS A 150 -2.75 3.63 0.00
N VAL A 151 -3.14 2.99 1.10
CA VAL A 151 -4.55 2.89 1.49
C VAL A 151 -5.11 4.23 1.93
N LEU A 152 -4.34 5.01 2.71
CA LEU A 152 -4.70 6.39 3.07
C LEU A 152 -4.95 7.24 1.82
N ARG A 153 -4.07 7.15 0.81
CA ARG A 153 -4.28 7.79 -0.49
C ARG A 153 -5.58 7.34 -1.14
N GLY A 154 -5.94 6.06 -0.98
CA GLY A 154 -7.23 5.53 -1.42
C GLY A 154 -8.40 6.24 -0.76
N TYR A 155 -8.37 6.42 0.55
CA TYR A 155 -9.39 7.18 1.29
C TYR A 155 -9.46 8.64 0.87
N LYS A 156 -8.34 9.31 0.71
CA LYS A 156 -8.26 10.70 0.22
C LYS A 156 -8.71 10.85 -1.22
N GLY A 157 -8.74 9.76 -1.98
CA GLY A 157 -9.21 9.74 -3.36
C GLY A 157 -10.73 9.79 -3.51
N PHE A 158 -11.49 9.42 -2.50
CA PHE A 158 -12.94 9.59 -2.49
C PHE A 158 -13.32 11.07 -2.47
N TYR A 159 -14.52 11.38 -2.92
CA TYR A 159 -15.11 12.71 -2.76
C TYR A 159 -16.63 12.66 -2.89
N HIS A 160 -17.28 13.65 -2.28
CA HIS A 160 -18.71 13.83 -2.26
C HIS A 160 -19.08 15.24 -2.62
N THR A 161 -20.29 15.45 -3.16
CA THR A 161 -20.79 16.75 -3.59
C THR A 161 -22.02 17.14 -2.78
N ASP A 162 -21.96 18.30 -2.14
CA ASP A 162 -23.15 18.91 -1.54
C ASP A 162 -23.96 19.58 -2.65
N TYR A 163 -25.00 18.94 -3.11
CA TYR A 163 -25.86 19.46 -4.22
C TYR A 163 -26.63 20.73 -3.87
N THR A 164 -26.66 21.14 -2.60
CA THR A 164 -27.30 22.42 -2.22
C THR A 164 -26.46 23.64 -2.61
N ASN A 165 -25.15 23.45 -2.70
CA ASN A 165 -24.19 24.53 -3.00
C ASN A 165 -23.08 24.11 -3.97
N TYR A 166 -23.11 22.85 -4.45
CA TYR A 166 -22.12 22.23 -5.34
C TYR A 166 -20.69 22.23 -4.79
N LYS A 167 -20.54 22.28 -3.46
CA LYS A 167 -19.22 22.14 -2.84
C LYS A 167 -18.82 20.67 -2.80
N ARG A 168 -17.58 20.43 -3.19
CA ARG A 168 -16.92 19.13 -3.07
C ARG A 168 -16.26 19.00 -1.71
N THR A 169 -16.44 17.85 -1.09
CA THR A 169 -15.69 17.40 0.11
C THR A 169 -14.84 16.22 -0.30
N ASP A 170 -13.52 16.33 -0.14
CA ASP A 170 -12.58 15.26 -0.43
C ASP A 170 -12.47 14.29 0.77
N GLY A 171 -12.21 13.02 0.48
CA GLY A 171 -12.12 11.93 1.43
C GLY A 171 -13.41 11.10 1.53
N ALA A 172 -13.35 10.02 2.31
CA ALA A 172 -14.52 9.21 2.60
C ALA A 172 -15.57 10.02 3.36
N LYS A 173 -16.85 9.69 3.16
CA LYS A 173 -17.95 10.40 3.79
C LYS A 173 -17.99 10.17 5.29
N VAL A 174 -17.78 11.22 6.07
CA VAL A 174 -17.83 11.16 7.53
C VAL A 174 -19.25 10.73 7.98
N GLY A 175 -19.30 9.72 8.87
CA GLY A 175 -20.56 9.09 9.28
C GLY A 175 -21.21 8.19 8.21
N GLY A 176 -20.59 8.10 7.03
CA GLY A 176 -21.03 7.28 5.91
C GLY A 176 -20.77 5.79 6.08
N LYS A 177 -21.08 5.04 5.03
CA LYS A 177 -20.94 3.58 4.97
C LYS A 177 -20.00 3.21 3.84
N ILE A 178 -19.08 2.30 4.11
CA ILE A 178 -18.10 1.85 3.13
C ILE A 178 -18.18 0.34 2.89
N ALA A 179 -18.12 -0.07 1.63
CA ALA A 179 -17.88 -1.45 1.25
C ALA A 179 -16.43 -1.66 0.77
N ILE A 180 -15.80 -2.75 1.19
CA ILE A 180 -14.44 -3.13 0.78
C ILE A 180 -14.52 -4.48 0.06
N LEU A 181 -14.62 -4.44 -1.26
CA LEU A 181 -14.83 -5.62 -2.10
C LEU A 181 -13.52 -6.36 -2.36
N GLY A 182 -13.48 -7.67 -2.04
CA GLY A 182 -12.25 -8.48 -2.07
C GLY A 182 -11.27 -8.05 -0.97
N GLY A 183 -11.80 -7.60 0.17
CA GLY A 183 -11.07 -6.90 1.23
C GLY A 183 -10.39 -7.78 2.29
N ALA A 184 -10.43 -9.11 2.18
CA ALA A 184 -9.80 -9.98 3.18
C ALA A 184 -8.27 -10.20 2.97
N GLY A 185 -7.66 -9.43 2.07
CA GLY A 185 -6.21 -9.39 1.88
C GLY A 185 -5.53 -8.28 2.71
N PRO A 186 -4.18 -8.19 2.69
CA PRO A 186 -3.44 -7.22 3.49
C PRO A 186 -3.90 -5.77 3.29
N MET A 187 -4.10 -5.34 2.04
CA MET A 187 -4.52 -3.96 1.75
C MET A 187 -5.95 -3.68 2.24
N GLY A 188 -6.86 -4.68 2.15
CA GLY A 188 -8.22 -4.55 2.69
C GLY A 188 -8.24 -4.54 4.22
N ILE A 189 -7.40 -5.33 4.89
CA ILE A 189 -7.22 -5.28 6.36
C ILE A 189 -6.72 -3.88 6.77
N GLY A 190 -5.74 -3.32 6.04
CA GLY A 190 -5.28 -1.95 6.25
C GLY A 190 -6.38 -0.91 6.01
N ALA A 191 -7.29 -1.15 5.04
CA ALA A 191 -8.43 -0.28 4.80
C ALA A 191 -9.44 -0.33 5.96
N VAL A 192 -9.69 -1.51 6.54
CA VAL A 192 -10.53 -1.64 7.75
C VAL A 192 -9.91 -0.87 8.92
N ASP A 193 -8.61 -0.99 9.12
CA ASP A 193 -7.90 -0.31 10.22
C ASP A 193 -8.00 1.22 10.08
N LEU A 194 -7.78 1.75 8.87
CA LEU A 194 -7.97 3.17 8.57
C LEU A 194 -9.45 3.62 8.65
N ALA A 195 -10.40 2.76 8.32
CA ALA A 195 -11.82 3.07 8.50
C ALA A 195 -12.14 3.32 9.97
N ILE A 196 -11.57 2.50 10.86
CA ILE A 196 -11.78 2.58 12.31
C ILE A 196 -11.03 3.77 12.92
N GLY A 197 -9.76 3.99 12.53
CA GLY A 197 -8.88 4.95 13.21
C GLY A 197 -8.77 6.32 12.55
N TYR A 198 -9.25 6.48 11.30
CA TYR A 198 -9.04 7.69 10.52
C TYR A 198 -10.26 8.20 9.77
N ALA A 199 -10.97 7.34 9.00
CA ALA A 199 -11.94 7.82 8.00
C ALA A 199 -13.26 8.34 8.57
N GLY A 200 -13.57 8.05 9.84
CA GLY A 200 -14.79 8.54 10.50
C GLY A 200 -16.08 7.97 9.96
N VAL A 201 -16.04 6.80 9.31
CA VAL A 201 -17.23 6.10 8.79
C VAL A 201 -18.02 5.42 9.91
N SER A 202 -19.31 5.18 9.70
CA SER A 202 -20.19 4.52 10.69
C SER A 202 -20.34 3.01 10.46
N GLN A 203 -20.17 2.54 9.22
CA GLN A 203 -20.30 1.12 8.86
C GLN A 203 -19.24 0.73 7.84
N VAL A 204 -18.66 -0.46 8.03
CA VAL A 204 -17.73 -1.10 7.10
C VAL A 204 -18.23 -2.50 6.79
N VAL A 205 -18.39 -2.83 5.50
CA VAL A 205 -18.68 -4.19 5.04
C VAL A 205 -17.53 -4.71 4.19
N VAL A 206 -16.87 -5.75 4.66
CA VAL A 206 -15.77 -6.41 3.96
C VAL A 206 -16.29 -7.67 3.28
N THR A 207 -16.05 -7.83 1.98
CA THR A 207 -16.42 -9.03 1.24
C THR A 207 -15.23 -9.82 0.73
N ASP A 208 -15.35 -11.13 0.72
CA ASP A 208 -14.42 -12.06 0.04
C ASP A 208 -15.17 -13.35 -0.33
N LEU A 209 -14.57 -14.18 -1.18
CA LEU A 209 -15.10 -15.50 -1.55
C LEU A 209 -14.63 -16.62 -0.61
N SER A 210 -13.57 -16.38 0.17
CA SER A 210 -12.94 -17.35 1.06
C SER A 210 -13.29 -17.06 2.52
N GLN A 211 -13.95 -18.01 3.18
CA GLN A 211 -14.25 -17.91 4.61
C GLN A 211 -12.97 -17.85 5.44
N ASP A 212 -11.97 -18.68 5.14
CA ASP A 212 -10.70 -18.70 5.88
C ASP A 212 -9.99 -17.34 5.85
N ARG A 213 -10.07 -16.62 4.71
CA ARG A 213 -9.49 -15.28 4.59
C ARG A 213 -10.29 -14.25 5.38
N LEU A 214 -11.61 -14.36 5.40
CA LEU A 214 -12.47 -13.48 6.21
C LEU A 214 -12.23 -13.71 7.70
N ASP A 215 -12.12 -14.97 8.13
CA ASP A 215 -11.83 -15.33 9.52
C ASP A 215 -10.44 -14.80 9.95
N TYR A 216 -9.45 -14.91 9.06
CA TYR A 216 -8.13 -14.31 9.29
C TYR A 216 -8.21 -12.78 9.41
N ALA A 217 -8.94 -12.10 8.52
CA ALA A 217 -9.11 -10.66 8.57
C ALA A 217 -9.84 -10.22 9.84
N ALA A 218 -10.91 -10.95 10.24
CA ALA A 218 -11.64 -10.70 11.48
C ALA A 218 -10.79 -10.90 12.74
N ALA A 219 -9.85 -11.84 12.72
CA ALA A 219 -8.90 -12.03 13.82
C ALA A 219 -7.89 -10.87 13.94
N LYS A 220 -7.63 -10.15 12.83
CA LYS A 220 -6.73 -8.98 12.80
C LYS A 220 -7.43 -7.66 13.13
N SER A 221 -8.67 -7.49 12.66
CA SER A 221 -9.50 -6.31 12.90
C SER A 221 -10.86 -6.77 13.37
N SER A 222 -11.03 -6.89 14.71
CA SER A 222 -12.22 -7.49 15.28
C SER A 222 -13.42 -6.54 15.27
N VAL A 223 -14.62 -7.14 15.15
CA VAL A 223 -15.90 -6.42 15.20
C VAL A 223 -16.06 -5.69 16.54
N GLU A 224 -15.60 -6.29 17.64
CA GLU A 224 -15.66 -5.70 18.98
C GLU A 224 -14.76 -4.47 19.10
N ASN A 225 -13.58 -4.50 18.46
CA ASN A 225 -12.70 -3.33 18.43
C ASN A 225 -13.29 -2.20 17.59
N ALA A 226 -13.85 -2.50 16.42
CA ALA A 226 -14.54 -1.53 15.59
C ALA A 226 -15.71 -0.86 16.33
N ALA A 227 -16.53 -1.66 17.02
CA ALA A 227 -17.66 -1.16 17.82
C ALA A 227 -17.24 -0.17 18.93
N LYS A 228 -16.09 -0.39 19.58
CA LYS A 228 -15.54 0.57 20.57
C LYS A 228 -15.23 1.95 19.97
N HIS A 229 -14.98 1.99 18.66
CA HIS A 229 -14.74 3.23 17.91
C HIS A 229 -15.99 3.75 17.20
N GLY A 230 -17.16 3.17 17.47
CA GLY A 230 -18.43 3.59 16.87
C GLY A 230 -18.64 3.10 15.42
N VAL A 231 -17.88 2.09 14.98
CA VAL A 231 -17.95 1.55 13.63
C VAL A 231 -18.63 0.18 13.66
N GLU A 232 -19.68 -0.01 12.88
CA GLU A 232 -20.28 -1.32 12.62
C GLU A 232 -19.47 -2.05 11.55
N LEU A 233 -18.72 -3.08 11.94
CA LEU A 233 -17.88 -3.88 11.04
C LEU A 233 -18.54 -5.23 10.75
N ILE A 234 -18.68 -5.56 9.46
CA ILE A 234 -19.30 -6.81 8.99
C ILE A 234 -18.38 -7.49 7.99
N TYR A 235 -18.08 -8.76 8.19
CA TYR A 235 -17.39 -9.63 7.25
C TYR A 235 -18.42 -10.54 6.56
N LEU A 236 -18.50 -10.47 5.23
CA LEU A 236 -19.49 -11.19 4.43
C LEU A 236 -18.82 -12.09 3.39
N ASN A 237 -19.01 -13.39 3.52
CA ASN A 237 -18.66 -14.33 2.47
C ASN A 237 -19.73 -14.25 1.37
N THR A 238 -19.31 -13.86 0.16
CA THR A 238 -20.20 -13.73 -1.00
C THR A 238 -20.24 -14.97 -1.89
N SER A 239 -19.51 -16.04 -1.52
CA SER A 239 -19.55 -17.30 -2.26
C SER A 239 -20.95 -17.95 -2.13
N GLY A 240 -21.56 -18.27 -3.28
CA GLY A 240 -22.87 -18.90 -3.32
C GLY A 240 -24.07 -17.96 -3.07
N ILE A 241 -23.86 -16.65 -2.94
CA ILE A 241 -24.94 -15.65 -2.92
C ILE A 241 -25.29 -15.31 -4.38
N GLU A 242 -26.54 -15.56 -4.79
CA GLU A 242 -27.02 -15.29 -6.15
C GLU A 242 -27.15 -13.76 -6.41
N ASP A 243 -27.75 -13.04 -5.46
CA ASP A 243 -27.92 -11.58 -5.52
C ASP A 243 -27.03 -10.91 -4.46
N VAL A 244 -25.74 -10.74 -4.81
CA VAL A 244 -24.77 -10.08 -3.92
C VAL A 244 -25.11 -8.61 -3.76
N ALA A 245 -25.55 -7.93 -4.82
CA ALA A 245 -25.91 -6.51 -4.77
C ALA A 245 -27.10 -6.27 -3.85
N GLY A 246 -28.18 -7.06 -3.99
CA GLY A 246 -29.35 -6.99 -3.12
C GLY A 246 -28.99 -7.24 -1.65
N LYS A 247 -28.13 -8.26 -1.38
CA LYS A 247 -27.68 -8.56 -0.02
C LYS A 247 -26.88 -7.41 0.60
N LEU A 248 -25.97 -6.80 -0.14
CA LEU A 248 -25.19 -5.66 0.32
C LEU A 248 -26.05 -4.40 0.55
N ARG A 249 -27.02 -4.17 -0.32
CA ARG A 249 -27.98 -3.06 -0.15
C ARG A 249 -28.94 -3.28 1.04
N GLU A 250 -29.32 -4.52 1.34
CA GLU A 250 -30.05 -4.88 2.55
C GLU A 250 -29.24 -4.53 3.82
N ILE A 251 -27.97 -4.94 3.87
CA ILE A 251 -27.07 -4.69 5.01
C ILE A 251 -26.86 -3.18 5.21
N SER A 252 -26.58 -2.46 4.15
CA SER A 252 -26.33 -1.01 4.20
C SER A 252 -27.63 -0.18 4.32
N LYS A 253 -28.81 -0.79 4.18
CA LYS A 253 -30.11 -0.10 4.19
C LYS A 253 -30.22 0.99 3.13
N GLY A 254 -29.80 0.67 1.89
CA GLY A 254 -29.96 1.57 0.75
C GLY A 254 -28.72 1.81 -0.11
N GLY A 255 -27.56 1.39 0.32
CA GLY A 255 -26.31 1.50 -0.44
C GLY A 255 -25.17 2.05 0.39
N PHE A 256 -23.99 2.15 -0.24
CA PHE A 256 -22.75 2.63 0.37
C PHE A 256 -22.38 4.00 -0.19
N ASP A 257 -21.88 4.86 0.68
CA ASP A 257 -21.36 6.15 0.28
C ASP A 257 -20.01 5.97 -0.46
N ASP A 258 -19.19 5.01 -0.01
CA ASP A 258 -17.89 4.73 -0.57
C ASP A 258 -17.70 3.23 -0.83
N VAL A 259 -17.05 2.88 -1.93
CA VAL A 259 -16.75 1.49 -2.27
C VAL A 259 -15.31 1.33 -2.75
N PHE A 260 -14.51 0.55 -2.02
CA PHE A 260 -13.22 0.10 -2.49
C PHE A 260 -13.32 -1.19 -3.30
N VAL A 261 -12.69 -1.22 -4.47
CA VAL A 261 -12.45 -2.45 -5.24
C VAL A 261 -10.99 -2.87 -5.06
N MET A 262 -10.75 -3.89 -4.20
CA MET A 262 -9.41 -4.30 -3.76
C MET A 262 -8.77 -5.40 -4.64
N VAL A 263 -9.53 -5.98 -5.56
CA VAL A 263 -9.04 -7.01 -6.50
C VAL A 263 -9.39 -6.63 -7.92
N PRO A 264 -8.51 -6.91 -8.91
CA PRO A 264 -8.70 -6.46 -10.30
C PRO A 264 -9.65 -7.40 -11.05
N VAL A 265 -10.94 -7.39 -10.66
CA VAL A 265 -12.00 -8.18 -11.28
C VAL A 265 -13.07 -7.24 -11.83
N PRO A 266 -13.30 -7.18 -13.16
CA PRO A 266 -14.26 -6.27 -13.78
C PRO A 266 -15.68 -6.35 -13.21
N ALA A 267 -16.15 -7.55 -12.87
CA ALA A 267 -17.48 -7.75 -12.28
C ALA A 267 -17.63 -7.07 -10.89
N LEU A 268 -16.55 -6.98 -10.10
CA LEU A 268 -16.59 -6.24 -8.83
C LEU A 268 -16.66 -4.73 -9.02
N PHE A 269 -16.13 -4.23 -10.13
CA PHE A 269 -16.27 -2.81 -10.46
C PHE A 269 -17.73 -2.47 -10.81
N THR A 270 -18.40 -3.31 -11.58
CA THR A 270 -19.83 -3.17 -11.88
C THR A 270 -20.67 -3.30 -10.59
N LEU A 271 -20.37 -4.31 -9.75
CA LEU A 271 -21.02 -4.47 -8.45
C LEU A 271 -20.82 -3.23 -7.55
N ALA A 272 -19.61 -2.66 -7.54
CA ALA A 272 -19.31 -1.49 -6.73
C ALA A 272 -20.19 -0.29 -7.10
N GLU A 273 -20.36 -0.02 -8.40
CA GLU A 273 -21.27 1.01 -8.88
C GLU A 273 -22.73 0.68 -8.49
N GLU A 274 -23.15 -0.55 -8.68
CA GLU A 274 -24.52 -0.99 -8.39
C GLU A 274 -24.91 -0.83 -6.92
N ILE A 275 -23.99 -1.05 -5.97
CA ILE A 275 -24.25 -0.94 -4.52
C ILE A 275 -24.05 0.47 -3.96
N CYS A 276 -23.53 1.44 -4.71
CA CYS A 276 -23.44 2.82 -4.28
C CYS A 276 -24.84 3.42 -4.03
N CYS A 277 -24.94 4.32 -3.06
CA CYS A 277 -26.06 5.23 -2.93
C CYS A 277 -25.92 6.43 -3.87
N GLU A 278 -26.87 7.38 -3.84
CA GLU A 278 -26.74 8.68 -4.53
C GLU A 278 -25.51 9.43 -4.01
N ASP A 279 -24.76 10.08 -4.92
CA ASP A 279 -23.47 10.72 -4.65
C ASP A 279 -22.37 9.74 -4.16
N GLY A 280 -22.55 8.44 -4.40
CA GLY A 280 -21.58 7.41 -3.97
C GLY A 280 -20.31 7.44 -4.80
N CYS A 281 -19.19 7.06 -4.18
CA CYS A 281 -17.88 7.08 -4.82
C CYS A 281 -17.23 5.68 -4.88
N VAL A 282 -16.90 5.22 -6.08
CA VAL A 282 -16.17 3.96 -6.32
C VAL A 282 -14.68 4.26 -6.50
N ASN A 283 -13.83 3.67 -5.67
CA ASN A 283 -12.38 3.70 -5.87
C ASN A 283 -11.89 2.34 -6.39
N PHE A 284 -11.42 2.32 -7.64
CA PHE A 284 -10.71 1.18 -8.20
C PHE A 284 -9.26 1.19 -7.72
N PHE A 285 -9.03 0.59 -6.56
CA PHE A 285 -7.74 0.55 -5.87
C PHE A 285 -6.81 -0.54 -6.42
N ALA A 286 -7.39 -1.64 -6.90
CA ALA A 286 -6.63 -2.78 -7.38
C ALA A 286 -5.81 -2.44 -8.64
N GLY A 287 -4.53 -2.81 -8.64
CA GLY A 287 -3.68 -2.65 -9.81
C GLY A 287 -3.98 -3.69 -10.89
N PRO A 288 -4.55 -3.30 -12.07
CA PRO A 288 -4.84 -4.25 -13.14
C PRO A 288 -3.58 -4.92 -13.66
N PRO A 289 -3.64 -6.22 -14.02
CA PRO A 289 -2.50 -6.97 -14.56
C PRO A 289 -2.21 -6.67 -16.04
N ILE A 290 -3.20 -6.13 -16.76
CA ILE A 290 -3.12 -5.83 -18.19
C ILE A 290 -3.61 -4.41 -18.48
N HIS A 291 -3.11 -3.80 -19.57
CA HIS A 291 -3.40 -2.41 -19.92
C HIS A 291 -4.84 -2.17 -20.40
N ASP A 292 -5.47 -3.17 -20.98
CA ASP A 292 -6.79 -3.09 -21.61
C ASP A 292 -7.90 -3.72 -20.77
N MET A 293 -7.73 -3.81 -19.45
CA MET A 293 -8.79 -4.24 -18.55
C MET A 293 -9.97 -3.24 -18.60
N GLN A 294 -11.14 -3.75 -18.95
CA GLN A 294 -12.36 -2.96 -19.10
C GLN A 294 -13.41 -3.38 -18.07
N GLY A 295 -14.24 -2.43 -17.67
CA GLY A 295 -15.40 -2.61 -16.79
C GLY A 295 -16.61 -1.84 -17.32
N SER A 296 -17.81 -2.21 -16.88
CA SER A 296 -19.07 -1.57 -17.29
C SER A 296 -19.60 -0.69 -16.18
N LEU A 297 -20.22 0.43 -16.56
CA LEU A 297 -20.94 1.37 -15.69
C LEU A 297 -22.33 1.61 -16.23
N ASN A 298 -23.31 1.80 -15.34
CA ASN A 298 -24.61 2.33 -15.68
C ASN A 298 -24.54 3.86 -15.80
N LEU A 299 -24.49 4.36 -17.04
CA LEU A 299 -24.35 5.79 -17.30
C LEU A 299 -25.56 6.62 -16.80
N TYR A 300 -26.73 6.01 -16.66
CA TYR A 300 -27.88 6.67 -16.05
C TYR A 300 -27.58 7.03 -14.59
N ARG A 301 -27.05 6.09 -13.83
CA ARG A 301 -26.68 6.31 -12.43
C ARG A 301 -25.51 7.29 -12.28
N VAL A 302 -24.51 7.21 -13.16
CA VAL A 302 -23.43 8.21 -13.20
C VAL A 302 -23.98 9.61 -13.37
N HIS A 303 -25.00 9.78 -14.25
CA HIS A 303 -25.57 11.11 -14.54
C HIS A 303 -26.59 11.58 -13.48
N TYR A 304 -27.54 10.72 -13.14
CA TYR A 304 -28.68 11.13 -12.29
C TYR A 304 -28.46 10.87 -10.80
N ASP A 305 -27.76 9.80 -10.44
CA ASP A 305 -27.44 9.50 -9.05
C ASP A 305 -26.09 10.11 -8.61
N GLY A 306 -25.37 10.75 -9.54
CA GLY A 306 -24.10 11.42 -9.25
C GLY A 306 -22.99 10.45 -8.84
N ILE A 307 -22.96 9.21 -9.35
CA ILE A 307 -21.94 8.24 -8.99
C ILE A 307 -20.56 8.72 -9.47
N HIS A 308 -19.61 8.75 -8.55
CA HIS A 308 -18.21 9.10 -8.83
C HIS A 308 -17.35 7.85 -9.01
N VAL A 309 -16.38 7.93 -9.91
CA VAL A 309 -15.38 6.88 -10.12
C VAL A 309 -13.99 7.48 -10.03
N VAL A 310 -13.18 6.93 -9.15
CA VAL A 310 -11.80 7.33 -8.93
C VAL A 310 -10.88 6.13 -9.00
N GLY A 311 -9.59 6.38 -9.22
CA GLY A 311 -8.54 5.38 -9.13
C GLY A 311 -7.34 5.95 -8.40
N THR A 312 -6.74 5.15 -7.54
CA THR A 312 -5.54 5.55 -6.81
C THR A 312 -4.45 4.49 -6.95
N ALA A 313 -3.22 4.93 -7.20
CA ALA A 313 -2.08 4.04 -7.40
C ALA A 313 -0.86 4.57 -6.65
N GLY A 314 -0.40 3.80 -5.67
CA GLY A 314 0.70 4.17 -4.80
C GLY A 314 0.34 5.31 -3.84
N SER A 315 1.35 5.88 -3.21
CA SER A 315 1.27 7.05 -2.32
C SER A 315 2.33 8.09 -2.71
N ILE A 316 2.33 9.23 -2.05
CA ILE A 316 3.29 10.32 -2.21
C ILE A 316 3.88 10.70 -0.84
N PRO A 317 4.96 11.50 -0.77
CA PRO A 317 5.56 11.89 0.51
C PRO A 317 4.57 12.46 1.53
N GLU A 318 3.62 13.27 1.10
CA GLU A 318 2.60 13.86 1.96
C GLU A 318 1.69 12.79 2.61
N ASP A 319 1.34 11.73 1.87
CA ASP A 319 0.55 10.63 2.44
C ASP A 319 1.37 9.84 3.48
N THR A 320 2.67 9.68 3.26
CA THR A 320 3.60 9.07 4.23
C THR A 320 3.71 9.92 5.50
N VAL A 321 3.89 11.23 5.36
CA VAL A 321 3.96 12.19 6.48
C VAL A 321 2.64 12.17 7.29
N GLU A 322 1.50 12.03 6.64
CA GLU A 322 0.19 11.93 7.31
C GLU A 322 -0.02 10.57 7.99
N THR A 323 0.51 9.49 7.41
CA THR A 323 0.37 8.12 7.94
C THR A 323 1.20 7.91 9.22
N ILE A 324 2.40 8.47 9.29
CA ILE A 324 3.34 8.26 10.41
C ILE A 324 2.69 8.59 11.76
N PRO A 325 2.12 9.79 12.02
CA PRO A 325 1.51 10.09 13.29
C PRO A 325 0.29 9.21 13.63
N LEU A 326 -0.43 8.70 12.64
CA LEU A 326 -1.51 7.74 12.92
C LEU A 326 -0.98 6.44 13.51
N ILE A 327 0.21 6.01 13.07
CA ILE A 327 0.91 4.83 13.59
C ILE A 327 1.53 5.11 14.96
N GLU A 328 2.21 6.25 15.12
CA GLU A 328 2.93 6.64 16.34
C GLU A 328 1.96 6.89 17.50
N ASP A 329 0.82 7.51 17.24
CA ASP A 329 -0.26 7.74 18.20
C ASP A 329 -1.08 6.47 18.50
N GLY A 330 -0.83 5.35 17.79
CA GLY A 330 -1.58 4.10 17.95
C GLY A 330 -3.03 4.17 17.49
N LYS A 331 -3.39 5.13 16.63
CA LYS A 331 -4.72 5.24 16.02
C LYS A 331 -4.99 4.12 15.03
N ILE A 332 -3.94 3.64 14.39
CA ILE A 332 -3.95 2.50 13.48
C ILE A 332 -2.88 1.48 13.88
N ASN A 333 -3.11 0.21 13.56
CA ASN A 333 -2.19 -0.89 13.83
C ASN A 333 -1.66 -1.51 12.53
N PRO A 334 -0.58 -1.01 11.94
CA PRO A 334 -0.05 -1.54 10.70
C PRO A 334 0.38 -3.00 10.81
N GLY A 335 0.67 -3.51 12.01
CA GLY A 335 0.98 -4.92 12.25
C GLY A 335 -0.16 -5.88 11.90
N ALA A 336 -1.40 -5.40 11.80
CA ALA A 336 -2.55 -6.21 11.39
C ALA A 336 -2.39 -6.82 9.99
N ILE A 337 -1.72 -6.11 9.07
CA ILE A 337 -1.50 -6.59 7.70
C ILE A 337 -0.36 -7.61 7.57
N VAL A 338 0.47 -7.80 8.61
CA VAL A 338 1.63 -8.72 8.58
C VAL A 338 1.15 -10.16 8.71
N SER A 339 1.54 -11.00 7.75
CA SER A 339 1.25 -12.44 7.76
C SER A 339 2.45 -13.29 8.19
N HIS A 340 3.68 -12.86 7.84
CA HIS A 340 4.92 -13.60 8.08
C HIS A 340 6.05 -12.68 8.53
N ILE A 341 7.00 -13.21 9.28
CA ILE A 341 8.25 -12.53 9.63
C ILE A 341 9.39 -13.44 9.17
N LEU A 342 10.29 -12.89 8.36
CA LEU A 342 11.35 -13.64 7.70
C LEU A 342 12.69 -12.90 7.86
N GLY A 343 13.78 -13.66 7.84
CA GLY A 343 15.12 -13.09 7.67
C GLY A 343 15.44 -12.81 6.20
N LEU A 344 16.45 -11.99 5.97
CA LEU A 344 16.92 -11.62 4.63
C LEU A 344 17.29 -12.84 3.78
N ASP A 345 17.81 -13.91 4.42
CA ASP A 345 18.19 -15.13 3.72
C ASP A 345 17.00 -15.90 3.13
N ALA A 346 15.80 -15.75 3.70
CA ALA A 346 14.59 -16.39 3.22
C ALA A 346 13.82 -15.54 2.19
N TYR A 347 14.23 -14.30 1.96
CA TYR A 347 13.49 -13.37 1.10
C TYR A 347 13.36 -13.84 -0.35
N PRO A 348 14.42 -14.39 -1.03
CA PRO A 348 14.26 -14.86 -2.41
C PRO A 348 13.15 -15.91 -2.56
N ASP A 349 13.12 -16.90 -1.65
CA ASP A 349 12.10 -17.95 -1.68
C ASP A 349 10.70 -17.40 -1.35
N ALA A 350 10.61 -16.48 -0.39
CA ALA A 350 9.36 -15.90 0.05
C ALA A 350 8.69 -15.08 -1.07
N ILE A 351 9.45 -14.23 -1.77
CA ILE A 351 8.89 -13.41 -2.85
C ILE A 351 8.49 -14.24 -4.05
N LEU A 352 9.25 -15.28 -4.39
CA LEU A 352 8.92 -16.22 -5.47
C LEU A 352 7.69 -17.08 -5.13
N ALA A 353 7.39 -17.26 -3.85
CA ALA A 353 6.22 -18.01 -3.39
C ALA A 353 4.93 -17.17 -3.29
N MET A 354 4.96 -15.87 -3.55
CA MET A 354 3.78 -14.99 -3.37
C MET A 354 2.55 -15.41 -4.20
N GLU A 355 2.74 -16.00 -5.38
CA GLU A 355 1.62 -16.48 -6.21
C GLU A 355 0.98 -17.76 -5.67
N LYS A 356 1.66 -18.52 -4.80
CA LYS A 356 1.11 -19.75 -4.23
C LYS A 356 -0.04 -19.40 -3.27
N PRO A 357 -1.10 -20.26 -3.18
CA PRO A 357 -2.25 -20.00 -2.30
C PRO A 357 -1.84 -19.72 -0.84
N ASN A 358 -0.88 -20.48 -0.32
CA ASN A 358 -0.36 -20.37 1.06
C ASN A 358 0.99 -19.64 1.13
N GLY A 359 1.37 -18.88 0.10
CA GLY A 359 2.60 -18.10 0.08
C GLY A 359 2.51 -16.86 0.96
N CYS A 360 3.68 -16.31 1.30
CA CYS A 360 3.78 -15.03 2.00
C CYS A 360 3.06 -13.92 1.23
N LYS A 361 2.26 -13.10 1.92
CA LYS A 361 1.49 -12.00 1.30
C LYS A 361 1.96 -10.62 1.78
N LYS A 362 2.51 -10.56 3.00
CA LYS A 362 3.06 -9.33 3.61
C LYS A 362 3.96 -9.68 4.77
#